data_fde344e4bf89e3e89d05f556618e372a
#
_entry.id   fde344e4bf89e3e89d05f556618e372a
#
_cell.length_a   1.000
_cell.length_b   1.000
_cell.length_c   1.000
_cell.angle_alpha   90.00
_cell.angle_beta   90.00
_cell.angle_gamma   90.00
#
_symmetry.space_group_name_H-M   'P 1'
#
loop_
_entity.id
_entity.type
_entity.pdbx_description
1 polymer ?
#
loop_
_entity_poly.entity_id
_entity_poly.type
_entity_poly.pdbx_seq_one_letter_code
_entity_poly.pdbx_strand_id
1 'polypeptide(L)'
;MSIRLFPEAIERRRKRYKECEWLSDWQVHSAHLAAGAISSLACEFETGPLYVPMPTGSGKTTGAIWGIVDFVKSYPDQRLCFLSPYKEAVDQVYAALVDYLGNDIVGMYHSDAFVDKDDELRKQVVVLTHQFVEHNQGRLDDRDIFVIDEAIYATGEATLKLHHFGEALSWATRNGVLAEEFIKLHELVNDLNKELHESDKKYIAAPHQKDL
;
A
#
# COMPACT_ATOMS: atom_id res chain seq x y z
N MET A 1 -18.84 -12.99 -15.05
CA MET A 1 -18.27 -12.22 -16.18
C MET A 1 -17.22 -13.11 -16.83
N SER A 2 -17.44 -13.53 -18.08
CA SER A 2 -16.50 -14.42 -18.78
C SER A 2 -15.36 -13.57 -19.34
N ILE A 3 -14.17 -13.72 -18.78
CA ILE A 3 -12.97 -13.03 -19.25
C ILE A 3 -12.62 -13.62 -20.60
N ARG A 4 -12.82 -12.86 -21.68
CA ARG A 4 -12.36 -13.26 -23.00
C ARG A 4 -10.85 -13.04 -23.08
N LEU A 5 -10.12 -14.13 -23.25
CA LEU A 5 -8.70 -14.08 -23.59
C LEU A 5 -8.56 -13.37 -24.96
N PHE A 6 -7.72 -12.36 -25.01
CA PHE A 6 -7.33 -11.69 -26.26
C PHE A 6 -5.92 -12.17 -26.65
N PRO A 7 -5.80 -13.24 -27.46
CA PRO A 7 -4.49 -13.83 -27.80
C PRO A 7 -3.51 -12.82 -28.40
N GLU A 8 -4.02 -11.89 -29.21
CA GLU A 8 -3.19 -10.86 -29.82
C GLU A 8 -2.63 -9.85 -28.80
N ALA A 9 -3.36 -9.56 -27.73
CA ALA A 9 -2.89 -8.67 -26.68
C ALA A 9 -1.79 -9.35 -25.85
N ILE A 10 -1.95 -10.63 -25.56
CA ILE A 10 -0.93 -11.45 -24.89
C ILE A 10 0.33 -11.51 -25.74
N GLU A 11 0.20 -11.79 -27.05
CA GLU A 11 1.33 -11.88 -27.95
C GLU A 11 2.08 -10.54 -28.09
N ARG A 12 1.36 -9.41 -28.15
CA ARG A 12 1.97 -8.07 -28.13
C ARG A 12 2.76 -7.83 -26.85
N ARG A 13 2.23 -8.24 -25.67
CA ARG A 13 2.95 -8.12 -24.42
C ARG A 13 4.17 -9.03 -24.34
N ARG A 14 4.06 -10.26 -24.81
CA ARG A 14 5.21 -11.20 -24.89
C ARG A 14 6.37 -10.62 -25.71
N LYS A 15 6.07 -9.93 -26.81
CA LYS A 15 7.08 -9.26 -27.65
C LYS A 15 7.69 -8.02 -26.97
N ARG A 16 6.96 -7.39 -26.06
CA ARG A 16 7.36 -6.14 -25.44
C ARG A 16 8.16 -6.33 -24.16
N TYR A 17 7.84 -7.34 -23.38
CA TYR A 17 8.38 -7.55 -22.04
C TYR A 17 9.09 -8.90 -21.95
N LYS A 18 10.37 -8.86 -21.56
CA LYS A 18 11.22 -10.05 -21.42
C LYS A 18 10.72 -11.04 -20.38
N GLU A 19 10.10 -10.54 -19.30
CA GLU A 19 9.53 -11.37 -18.23
C GLU A 19 8.47 -12.34 -18.73
N CYS A 20 7.86 -12.05 -19.87
CA CYS A 20 6.90 -12.97 -20.48
C CYS A 20 7.49 -14.31 -20.90
N GLU A 21 8.82 -14.45 -21.03
CA GLU A 21 9.47 -15.71 -21.37
C GLU A 21 9.34 -16.76 -20.26
N TRP A 22 9.28 -16.31 -18.99
CA TRP A 22 9.20 -17.18 -17.81
C TRP A 22 7.77 -17.39 -17.32
N LEU A 23 6.82 -16.57 -17.77
CA LEU A 23 5.45 -16.62 -17.32
C LEU A 23 4.62 -17.60 -18.17
N SER A 24 3.79 -18.39 -17.52
CA SER A 24 2.76 -19.18 -18.18
C SER A 24 1.71 -18.26 -18.87
N ASP A 25 0.98 -18.76 -19.83
CA ASP A 25 -0.07 -17.99 -20.53
C ASP A 25 -1.10 -17.41 -19.57
N TRP A 26 -1.45 -18.15 -18.52
CA TRP A 26 -2.36 -17.70 -17.48
C TRP A 26 -1.78 -16.51 -16.69
N GLN A 27 -0.49 -16.56 -16.32
CA GLN A 27 0.16 -15.46 -15.62
C GLN A 27 0.29 -14.22 -16.52
N VAL A 28 0.65 -14.39 -17.80
CA VAL A 28 0.69 -13.27 -18.75
C VAL A 28 -0.69 -12.64 -18.91
N HIS A 29 -1.75 -13.46 -18.95
CA HIS A 29 -3.12 -12.96 -19.03
C HIS A 29 -3.51 -12.18 -17.77
N SER A 30 -3.21 -12.71 -16.59
CA SER A 30 -3.47 -12.04 -15.31
C SER A 30 -2.69 -10.72 -15.21
N ALA A 31 -1.41 -10.72 -15.58
CA ALA A 31 -0.61 -9.50 -15.64
C ALA A 31 -1.18 -8.47 -16.63
N HIS A 32 -1.71 -8.92 -17.77
CA HIS A 32 -2.37 -8.04 -18.73
C HIS A 32 -3.62 -7.36 -18.14
N LEU A 33 -4.41 -8.07 -17.35
CA LEU A 33 -5.57 -7.50 -16.67
C LEU A 33 -5.15 -6.44 -15.63
N ALA A 34 -4.12 -6.72 -14.84
CA ALA A 34 -3.60 -5.75 -13.87
C ALA A 34 -3.08 -4.48 -14.55
N ALA A 35 -2.33 -4.62 -15.66
CA ALA A 35 -1.88 -3.48 -16.45
C ALA A 35 -3.05 -2.70 -17.07
N GLY A 36 -4.10 -3.39 -17.52
CA GLY A 36 -5.30 -2.78 -18.07
C GLY A 36 -6.07 -1.93 -17.06
N ALA A 37 -6.08 -2.33 -15.80
CA ALA A 37 -6.70 -1.55 -14.73
C ALA A 37 -6.06 -0.17 -14.58
N ILE A 38 -4.73 -0.08 -14.62
CA ILE A 38 -4.01 1.20 -14.55
C ILE A 38 -4.35 2.08 -15.77
N SER A 39 -4.38 1.49 -16.96
CA SER A 39 -4.75 2.22 -18.17
C SER A 39 -6.19 2.74 -18.13
N SER A 40 -7.11 1.99 -17.54
CA SER A 40 -8.52 2.39 -17.42
C SER A 40 -8.69 3.60 -16.48
N LEU A 41 -7.94 3.66 -15.39
CA LEU A 41 -7.92 4.81 -14.49
C LEU A 41 -7.28 6.03 -15.17
N ALA A 42 -6.17 5.84 -15.87
CA ALA A 42 -5.46 6.92 -16.54
C ALA A 42 -6.27 7.59 -17.66
N CYS A 43 -7.16 6.83 -18.32
CA CYS A 43 -8.08 7.34 -19.34
C CYS A 43 -9.37 7.93 -18.78
N GLU A 44 -9.52 8.01 -17.45
CA GLU A 44 -10.77 8.43 -16.79
C GLU A 44 -12.01 7.58 -17.16
N PHE A 45 -11.78 6.38 -17.70
CA PHE A 45 -12.87 5.43 -17.98
C PHE A 45 -13.57 4.97 -16.72
N GLU A 46 -12.82 4.94 -15.60
CA GLU A 46 -13.30 4.58 -14.28
C GLU A 46 -12.95 5.69 -13.29
N THR A 47 -13.90 6.08 -12.51
CA THR A 47 -13.74 7.06 -11.43
C THR A 47 -13.91 6.37 -10.10
N GLY A 48 -12.82 5.98 -9.46
CA GLY A 48 -12.85 5.32 -8.16
C GLY A 48 -11.92 4.11 -8.06
N PRO A 49 -11.91 3.41 -6.93
CA PRO A 49 -11.00 2.30 -6.72
C PRO A 49 -11.36 1.09 -7.59
N LEU A 50 -10.39 0.60 -8.36
CA LEU A 50 -10.48 -0.65 -9.09
C LEU A 50 -9.83 -1.79 -8.29
N TYR A 51 -10.60 -2.84 -8.05
CA TYR A 51 -10.08 -4.05 -7.38
C TYR A 51 -9.76 -5.11 -8.42
N VAL A 52 -8.53 -5.64 -8.35
CA VAL A 52 -8.04 -6.71 -9.23
C VAL A 52 -7.81 -7.98 -8.41
N PRO A 53 -8.89 -8.73 -8.11
CA PRO A 53 -8.82 -9.92 -7.25
C PRO A 53 -8.17 -11.08 -8.00
N MET A 54 -6.90 -11.36 -7.71
CA MET A 54 -6.13 -12.43 -8.30
C MET A 54 -5.35 -13.19 -7.23
N PRO A 55 -5.17 -14.51 -7.36
CA PRO A 55 -4.40 -15.29 -6.40
C PRO A 55 -2.92 -14.88 -6.38
N THR A 56 -2.23 -15.23 -5.30
CA THR A 56 -0.78 -15.09 -5.20
C THR A 56 -0.07 -15.86 -6.32
N GLY A 57 1.02 -15.32 -6.84
CA GLY A 57 1.77 -15.92 -7.95
C GLY A 57 1.13 -15.75 -9.33
N SER A 58 0.04 -15.00 -9.45
CA SER A 58 -0.64 -14.76 -10.74
C SER A 58 0.05 -13.75 -11.66
N GLY A 59 1.11 -13.09 -11.21
CA GLY A 59 1.78 -12.05 -11.99
C GLY A 59 1.19 -10.64 -11.82
N LYS A 60 0.44 -10.39 -10.74
CA LYS A 60 -0.15 -9.06 -10.46
C LYS A 60 0.88 -7.94 -10.45
N THR A 61 1.94 -8.10 -9.67
CA THR A 61 3.01 -7.11 -9.54
C THR A 61 3.73 -6.89 -10.86
N THR A 62 3.99 -7.96 -11.62
CA THR A 62 4.52 -7.86 -12.98
C THR A 62 3.58 -7.07 -13.89
N GLY A 63 2.29 -7.34 -13.81
CA GLY A 63 1.27 -6.59 -14.56
C GLY A 63 1.18 -5.13 -14.16
N ALA A 64 1.31 -4.83 -12.88
CA ALA A 64 1.37 -3.47 -12.40
C ALA A 64 2.60 -2.73 -12.96
N ILE A 65 3.78 -3.36 -12.95
CA ILE A 65 5.00 -2.80 -13.56
C ILE A 65 4.77 -2.49 -15.05
N TRP A 66 4.20 -3.42 -15.82
CA TRP A 66 3.91 -3.17 -17.24
C TRP A 66 2.91 -2.02 -17.43
N GLY A 67 1.86 -1.97 -16.59
CA GLY A 67 0.87 -0.90 -16.61
C GLY A 67 1.49 0.47 -16.32
N ILE A 68 2.40 0.54 -15.35
CA ILE A 68 3.13 1.76 -15.00
C ILE A 68 4.04 2.19 -16.16
N VAL A 69 4.76 1.26 -16.79
CA VAL A 69 5.61 1.56 -17.96
C VAL A 69 4.78 2.09 -19.12
N ASP A 70 3.61 1.51 -19.39
CA ASP A 70 2.69 1.99 -20.42
C ASP A 70 2.09 3.35 -20.07
N PHE A 71 1.74 3.56 -18.80
CA PHE A 71 1.21 4.81 -18.25
C PHE A 71 2.20 5.98 -18.46
N VAL A 72 3.44 5.84 -18.01
CA VAL A 72 4.47 6.87 -18.12
C VAL A 72 4.67 7.30 -19.58
N LYS A 73 4.66 6.36 -20.52
CA LYS A 73 4.83 6.64 -21.94
C LYS A 73 3.63 7.33 -22.59
N SER A 74 2.45 7.13 -22.04
CA SER A 74 1.19 7.65 -22.59
C SER A 74 0.75 8.95 -21.92
N TYR A 75 1.14 9.17 -20.66
CA TYR A 75 0.69 10.28 -19.82
C TYR A 75 1.88 10.95 -19.10
N PRO A 76 2.74 11.69 -19.83
CA PRO A 76 3.97 12.25 -19.26
C PRO A 76 3.73 13.30 -18.18
N ASP A 77 2.57 13.94 -18.16
CA ASP A 77 2.22 14.98 -17.18
C ASP A 77 1.51 14.43 -15.94
N GLN A 78 1.07 13.18 -15.96
CA GLN A 78 0.43 12.54 -14.81
C GLN A 78 1.44 11.84 -13.92
N ARG A 79 1.13 11.75 -12.63
CA ARG A 79 2.01 11.21 -11.60
C ARG A 79 1.39 10.00 -10.92
N LEU A 80 2.19 8.99 -10.63
CA LEU A 80 1.73 7.72 -10.07
C LEU A 80 2.51 7.39 -8.80
N CYS A 81 1.80 6.81 -7.83
CA CYS A 81 2.37 6.22 -6.62
C CYS A 81 2.08 4.72 -6.58
N PHE A 82 3.12 3.90 -6.44
CA PHE A 82 3.00 2.47 -6.18
C PHE A 82 3.30 2.19 -4.71
N LEU A 83 2.41 1.46 -4.05
CA LEU A 83 2.49 1.14 -2.63
C LEU A 83 2.63 -0.36 -2.42
N SER A 84 3.60 -0.75 -1.61
CA SER A 84 3.83 -2.14 -1.22
C SER A 84 3.96 -2.27 0.30
N PRO A 85 3.58 -3.41 0.91
CA PRO A 85 3.66 -3.58 2.35
C PRO A 85 5.11 -3.70 2.88
N TYR A 86 6.04 -4.19 2.05
CA TYR A 86 7.39 -4.55 2.47
C TYR A 86 8.47 -3.75 1.73
N LYS A 87 9.56 -3.40 2.43
CA LYS A 87 10.71 -2.67 1.87
C LYS A 87 11.37 -3.43 0.73
N GLU A 88 11.54 -4.74 0.90
CA GLU A 88 12.13 -5.62 -0.12
C GLU A 88 11.32 -5.64 -1.41
N ALA A 89 9.99 -5.56 -1.30
CA ALA A 89 9.13 -5.47 -2.47
C ALA A 89 9.19 -4.08 -3.12
N VAL A 90 9.35 -3.01 -2.33
CA VAL A 90 9.63 -1.66 -2.85
C VAL A 90 10.92 -1.67 -3.66
N ASP A 91 12.01 -2.23 -3.13
CA ASP A 91 13.30 -2.31 -3.83
C ASP A 91 13.19 -3.11 -5.14
N GLN A 92 12.49 -4.24 -5.13
CA GLN A 92 12.30 -5.07 -6.32
C GLN A 92 11.50 -4.36 -7.41
N VAL A 93 10.40 -3.72 -7.05
CA VAL A 93 9.55 -2.97 -7.99
C VAL A 93 10.29 -1.75 -8.52
N TYR A 94 11.00 -1.03 -7.66
CA TYR A 94 11.83 0.10 -8.05
C TYR A 94 12.88 -0.32 -9.08
N ALA A 95 13.67 -1.35 -8.77
CA ALA A 95 14.70 -1.86 -9.68
C ALA A 95 14.13 -2.25 -11.04
N ALA A 96 13.01 -2.96 -11.05
CA ALA A 96 12.34 -3.35 -12.29
C ALA A 96 11.82 -2.15 -13.10
N LEU A 97 11.26 -1.13 -12.43
CA LEU A 97 10.78 0.08 -13.11
C LEU A 97 11.95 0.94 -13.62
N VAL A 98 13.04 1.06 -12.87
CA VAL A 98 14.26 1.77 -13.30
C VAL A 98 14.86 1.13 -14.55
N ASP A 99 14.85 -0.19 -14.65
CA ASP A 99 15.34 -0.91 -15.85
C ASP A 99 14.56 -0.55 -17.12
N TYR A 100 13.27 -0.21 -16.99
CA TYR A 100 12.41 0.20 -18.12
C TYR A 100 12.38 1.71 -18.38
N LEU A 101 12.45 2.52 -17.33
CA LEU A 101 12.11 3.95 -17.38
C LEU A 101 13.28 4.87 -17.04
N GLY A 102 14.28 4.35 -16.33
CA GLY A 102 15.40 5.12 -15.80
C GLY A 102 15.10 5.72 -14.42
N ASN A 103 16.16 6.02 -13.70
CA ASN A 103 16.12 6.58 -12.34
C ASN A 103 15.66 8.04 -12.27
N ASP A 104 15.68 8.75 -13.39
CA ASP A 104 15.16 10.14 -13.45
C ASP A 104 13.63 10.20 -13.38
N ILE A 105 12.97 9.11 -13.78
CA ILE A 105 11.50 8.99 -13.82
C ILE A 105 10.96 8.32 -12.56
N VAL A 106 11.71 7.33 -12.04
CA VAL A 106 11.27 6.49 -10.92
C VAL A 106 12.02 6.86 -9.66
N GLY A 107 11.24 7.16 -8.62
CA GLY A 107 11.73 7.39 -7.27
C GLY A 107 11.31 6.27 -6.32
N MET A 108 12.04 6.11 -5.21
CA MET A 108 11.65 5.22 -4.14
C MET A 108 12.04 5.77 -2.78
N TYR A 109 11.24 5.42 -1.77
CA TYR A 109 11.61 5.72 -0.39
C TYR A 109 11.06 4.70 0.60
N HIS A 110 11.92 4.29 1.50
CA HIS A 110 11.60 3.61 2.75
C HIS A 110 12.63 3.97 3.83
N SER A 111 12.40 3.62 5.08
CA SER A 111 13.23 4.06 6.22
C SER A 111 14.71 3.68 6.14
N ASP A 112 15.05 2.65 5.38
CA ASP A 112 16.44 2.15 5.25
C ASP A 112 17.11 2.65 3.95
N ALA A 113 16.39 3.41 3.12
CA ALA A 113 16.93 3.97 1.89
C ALA A 113 17.85 5.16 2.17
N PHE A 114 19.05 5.15 1.62
CA PHE A 114 20.01 6.26 1.71
C PHE A 114 19.85 7.21 0.51
N VAL A 115 18.69 7.83 0.40
CA VAL A 115 18.32 8.75 -0.69
C VAL A 115 17.73 10.04 -0.13
N ASP A 116 17.80 11.13 -0.92
CA ASP A 116 17.08 12.33 -0.57
C ASP A 116 15.59 12.12 -0.81
N LYS A 117 14.82 12.13 0.28
CA LYS A 117 13.37 11.87 0.27
C LYS A 117 12.62 12.85 -0.63
N ASP A 118 12.95 14.13 -0.57
CA ASP A 118 12.20 15.15 -1.28
C ASP A 118 12.49 15.10 -2.78
N ASP A 119 13.72 14.75 -3.19
CA ASP A 119 14.07 14.55 -4.59
C ASP A 119 13.37 13.30 -5.15
N GLU A 120 13.36 12.21 -4.41
CA GLU A 120 12.66 10.98 -4.82
C GLU A 120 11.15 11.20 -4.99
N LEU A 121 10.53 11.93 -4.07
CA LEU A 121 9.09 12.24 -4.13
C LEU A 121 8.71 13.19 -5.28
N ARG A 122 9.65 13.91 -5.91
CA ARG A 122 9.36 14.77 -7.07
C ARG A 122 9.26 14.02 -8.39
N LYS A 123 9.75 12.78 -8.45
CA LYS A 123 9.75 11.99 -9.69
C LYS A 123 8.33 11.59 -10.12
N GLN A 124 8.16 11.31 -11.40
CA GLN A 124 6.84 11.00 -11.98
C GLN A 124 6.20 9.76 -11.36
N VAL A 125 6.98 8.70 -11.16
CA VAL A 125 6.57 7.48 -10.47
C VAL A 125 7.32 7.37 -9.16
N VAL A 126 6.62 7.08 -8.06
CA VAL A 126 7.27 6.78 -6.79
C VAL A 126 6.81 5.43 -6.25
N VAL A 127 7.75 4.68 -5.70
CA VAL A 127 7.53 3.38 -5.09
C VAL A 127 7.78 3.50 -3.59
N LEU A 128 6.75 3.25 -2.78
CA LEU A 128 6.76 3.53 -1.35
C LEU A 128 6.18 2.37 -0.55
N THR A 129 6.44 2.35 0.76
CA THR A 129 5.74 1.43 1.66
C THR A 129 4.35 1.97 2.03
N HIS A 130 3.41 1.08 2.37
CA HIS A 130 2.11 1.45 2.94
C HIS A 130 2.28 2.36 4.17
N GLN A 131 3.22 2.04 5.03
CA GLN A 131 3.54 2.81 6.24
C GLN A 131 3.96 4.26 5.93
N PHE A 132 4.57 4.50 4.76
CA PHE A 132 4.91 5.87 4.37
C PHE A 132 3.67 6.75 4.29
N VAL A 133 2.59 6.27 3.68
CA VAL A 133 1.34 7.04 3.51
C VAL A 133 0.69 7.34 4.85
N GLU A 134 0.69 6.37 5.77
CA GLU A 134 0.13 6.55 7.12
C GLU A 134 0.79 7.71 7.88
N HIS A 135 2.10 7.88 7.72
CA HIS A 135 2.87 8.90 8.43
C HIS A 135 3.11 10.21 7.66
N ASN A 136 2.76 10.26 6.38
CA ASN A 136 3.07 11.40 5.50
C ASN A 136 1.86 11.85 4.68
N GLN A 137 0.68 11.88 5.30
CA GLN A 137 -0.54 12.38 4.67
C GLN A 137 -0.32 13.80 4.12
N GLY A 138 -0.80 14.07 2.91
CA GLY A 138 -0.64 15.34 2.22
C GLY A 138 0.64 15.51 1.38
N ARG A 139 1.63 14.61 1.52
CA ARG A 139 2.84 14.67 0.66
C ARG A 139 2.65 14.02 -0.72
N LEU A 140 1.54 13.35 -0.92
CA LEU A 140 1.22 12.63 -2.15
C LEU A 140 -0.04 13.18 -2.84
N ASP A 141 -0.52 14.36 -2.43
CA ASP A 141 -1.74 14.99 -2.96
C ASP A 141 -1.61 15.36 -4.45
N ASP A 142 -0.39 15.37 -4.96
CA ASP A 142 -0.06 15.63 -6.37
C ASP A 142 -0.02 14.36 -7.24
N ARG A 143 -0.47 13.21 -6.73
CA ARG A 143 -0.52 11.95 -7.46
C ARG A 143 -1.90 11.70 -8.03
N ASP A 144 -1.94 11.43 -9.32
CA ASP A 144 -3.19 11.16 -10.05
C ASP A 144 -3.65 9.71 -9.83
N ILE A 145 -2.72 8.76 -9.70
CA ILE A 145 -3.00 7.34 -9.57
C ILE A 145 -2.23 6.72 -8.41
N PHE A 146 -2.94 5.93 -7.62
CA PHE A 146 -2.37 5.04 -6.61
C PHE A 146 -2.55 3.59 -7.01
N VAL A 147 -1.45 2.85 -7.08
CA VAL A 147 -1.43 1.40 -7.26
C VAL A 147 -1.04 0.77 -5.93
N ILE A 148 -1.94 -0.01 -5.34
CA ILE A 148 -1.73 -0.63 -4.04
C ILE A 148 -1.55 -2.13 -4.25
N ASP A 149 -0.34 -2.63 -4.05
CA ASP A 149 -0.03 -4.06 -4.11
C ASP A 149 -0.30 -4.66 -2.73
N GLU A 150 -1.19 -5.63 -2.70
CA GLU A 150 -1.83 -6.22 -1.53
C GLU A 150 -2.77 -5.24 -0.79
N ALA A 151 -3.81 -5.80 -0.16
CA ALA A 151 -4.73 -5.00 0.62
C ALA A 151 -4.00 -4.36 1.81
N ILE A 152 -4.16 -3.06 1.98
CA ILE A 152 -3.77 -2.42 3.23
C ILE A 152 -4.71 -2.99 4.29
N TYR A 153 -4.21 -3.94 5.07
CA TYR A 153 -4.91 -4.30 6.29
C TYR A 153 -4.74 -3.12 7.24
N ALA A 154 -5.76 -2.30 7.33
CA ALA A 154 -5.88 -1.25 8.34
C ALA A 154 -6.10 -1.85 9.75
N THR A 155 -5.36 -2.87 10.10
CA THR A 155 -5.09 -3.22 11.48
C THR A 155 -3.93 -2.32 11.90
N GLY A 156 -4.24 -1.06 12.17
CA GLY A 156 -3.31 -0.19 12.83
C GLY A 156 -3.01 -0.81 14.19
N GLU A 157 -1.83 -1.37 14.37
CA GLU A 157 -1.31 -1.59 15.72
C GLU A 157 -1.03 -0.21 16.32
N ALA A 158 -2.03 0.36 16.97
CA ALA A 158 -1.81 1.49 17.85
C ALA A 158 -1.15 0.96 19.13
N THR A 159 0.17 1.00 19.21
CA THR A 159 0.87 0.77 20.47
C THR A 159 0.65 1.99 21.36
N LEU A 160 -0.40 1.95 22.17
CA LEU A 160 -0.65 2.97 23.18
C LEU A 160 0.13 2.59 24.44
N LYS A 161 1.14 3.38 24.75
CA LYS A 161 1.84 3.23 26.05
C LYS A 161 0.91 3.72 27.18
N LEU A 162 0.95 3.06 28.31
CA LEU A 162 0.06 3.35 29.45
C LEU A 162 0.08 4.85 29.86
N HIS A 163 1.23 5.52 29.77
CA HIS A 163 1.33 6.95 30.08
C HIS A 163 0.55 7.84 29.08
N HIS A 164 0.42 7.46 27.82
CA HIS A 164 -0.38 8.20 26.84
C HIS A 164 -1.87 8.20 27.18
N PHE A 165 -2.38 7.12 27.81
CA PHE A 165 -3.75 7.09 28.33
C PHE A 165 -3.94 8.06 29.49
N GLY A 166 -2.97 8.13 30.40
CA GLY A 166 -2.99 9.09 31.49
C GLY A 166 -2.99 10.55 31.01
N GLU A 167 -2.21 10.86 30.00
CA GLU A 167 -2.18 12.19 29.37
C GLU A 167 -3.50 12.51 28.66
N ALA A 168 -4.03 11.57 27.88
CA ALA A 168 -5.30 11.71 27.18
C ALA A 168 -6.46 11.88 28.16
N LEU A 169 -6.52 11.10 29.23
CA LEU A 169 -7.52 11.23 30.28
C LEU A 169 -7.43 12.58 30.98
N SER A 170 -6.22 13.04 31.31
CA SER A 170 -5.99 14.35 31.93
C SER A 170 -6.43 15.50 31.03
N TRP A 171 -6.21 15.36 29.71
CA TRP A 171 -6.66 16.31 28.70
C TRP A 171 -8.20 16.30 28.56
N ALA A 172 -8.81 15.12 28.44
CA ALA A 172 -10.25 14.94 28.30
C ALA A 172 -11.00 15.50 29.53
N THR A 173 -10.51 15.23 30.73
CA THR A 173 -11.08 15.73 31.98
C THR A 173 -11.01 17.26 32.06
N ARG A 174 -9.89 17.87 31.67
CA ARG A 174 -9.74 19.34 31.66
C ARG A 174 -10.65 20.03 30.62
N ASN A 175 -10.97 19.36 29.53
CA ASN A 175 -11.77 19.93 28.44
C ASN A 175 -13.23 19.46 28.47
N GLY A 176 -13.65 18.63 29.43
CA GLY A 176 -15.01 18.13 29.57
C GLY A 176 -15.47 17.24 28.41
N VAL A 177 -14.55 16.56 27.74
CA VAL A 177 -14.82 15.74 26.56
C VAL A 177 -14.69 14.28 26.94
N LEU A 178 -15.78 13.49 26.78
CA LEU A 178 -15.80 12.01 26.90
C LEU A 178 -15.02 11.45 28.09
N ALA A 179 -15.01 12.15 29.23
CA ALA A 179 -14.20 11.80 30.38
C ALA A 179 -14.57 10.42 30.95
N GLU A 180 -15.87 10.06 30.95
CA GLU A 180 -16.33 8.76 31.48
C GLU A 180 -15.86 7.59 30.62
N GLU A 181 -15.91 7.72 29.32
CA GLU A 181 -15.45 6.70 28.37
C GLU A 181 -13.93 6.51 28.48
N PHE A 182 -13.18 7.60 28.61
CA PHE A 182 -11.73 7.53 28.82
C PHE A 182 -11.37 6.91 30.16
N ILE A 183 -12.13 7.15 31.22
CA ILE A 183 -11.91 6.51 32.55
C ILE A 183 -12.11 4.99 32.41
N LYS A 184 -13.23 4.55 31.82
CA LYS A 184 -13.51 3.13 31.60
C LYS A 184 -12.44 2.44 30.77
N LEU A 185 -11.99 3.10 29.69
CA LEU A 185 -10.92 2.58 28.85
C LEU A 185 -9.59 2.47 29.61
N HIS A 186 -9.26 3.47 30.41
CA HIS A 186 -8.06 3.48 31.24
C HIS A 186 -8.09 2.36 32.29
N GLU A 187 -9.22 2.16 32.97
CA GLU A 187 -9.41 1.06 33.92
C GLU A 187 -9.22 -0.30 33.25
N LEU A 188 -9.88 -0.52 32.09
CA LEU A 188 -9.73 -1.74 31.30
C LEU A 188 -8.27 -2.01 30.90
N VAL A 189 -7.55 -1.00 30.43
CA VAL A 189 -6.14 -1.14 30.04
C VAL A 189 -5.26 -1.46 31.25
N ASN A 190 -5.54 -0.88 32.42
CA ASN A 190 -4.81 -1.19 33.65
C ASN A 190 -5.06 -2.64 34.10
N ASP A 191 -6.31 -3.12 34.02
CA ASP A 191 -6.66 -4.49 34.37
C ASP A 191 -5.98 -5.51 33.43
N LEU A 192 -6.01 -5.25 32.14
CA LEU A 192 -5.30 -6.06 31.14
C LEU A 192 -3.78 -6.06 31.37
N ASN A 193 -3.20 -4.91 31.71
CA ASN A 193 -1.78 -4.82 32.00
C ASN A 193 -1.41 -5.61 33.26
N LYS A 194 -2.26 -5.57 34.29
CA LYS A 194 -2.08 -6.35 35.51
C LYS A 194 -2.16 -7.85 35.21
N GLU A 195 -3.17 -8.29 34.44
CA GLU A 195 -3.30 -9.69 34.01
C GLU A 195 -2.09 -10.14 33.19
N LEU A 196 -1.55 -9.29 32.32
CA LEU A 196 -0.35 -9.57 31.54
C LEU A 196 0.86 -9.79 32.44
N HIS A 197 1.04 -8.97 33.48
CA HIS A 197 2.16 -9.10 34.43
C HIS A 197 2.02 -10.29 35.37
N GLU A 198 0.78 -10.69 35.71
CA GLU A 198 0.51 -11.85 36.55
C GLU A 198 0.52 -13.18 35.77
N SER A 199 0.34 -13.12 34.45
CA SER A 199 0.43 -14.26 33.53
C SER A 199 1.76 -14.27 32.81
N ASP A 200 2.39 -15.43 32.68
CA ASP A 200 3.63 -15.60 31.88
C ASP A 200 3.39 -15.44 30.35
N LYS A 201 2.34 -14.71 29.96
CA LYS A 201 1.93 -14.50 28.58
C LYS A 201 2.55 -13.21 28.03
N LYS A 202 2.96 -13.23 26.78
CA LYS A 202 3.47 -12.03 26.07
C LYS A 202 2.36 -11.10 25.58
N TYR A 203 1.12 -11.56 25.54
CA TYR A 203 -0.05 -10.80 25.10
C TYR A 203 -1.34 -11.41 25.66
N ILE A 204 -2.35 -10.59 25.80
CA ILE A 204 -3.71 -10.94 26.22
C ILE A 204 -4.65 -10.52 25.07
N ALA A 205 -5.62 -11.37 24.73
CA ALA A 205 -6.65 -11.00 23.76
C ALA A 205 -7.53 -9.87 24.32
N ALA A 206 -7.79 -8.87 23.50
CA ALA A 206 -8.76 -7.82 23.88
C ALA A 206 -10.14 -8.46 24.12
N PRO A 207 -10.89 -7.94 25.11
CA PRO A 207 -12.26 -8.42 25.37
C PRO A 207 -13.15 -8.24 24.14
N HIS A 208 -14.10 -9.14 23.98
CA HIS A 208 -15.04 -9.08 22.86
C HIS A 208 -15.87 -7.79 22.95
N GLN A 209 -16.16 -7.15 21.81
CA GLN A 209 -16.92 -5.90 21.70
C GLN A 209 -18.28 -5.92 22.42
N LYS A 210 -18.78 -7.09 22.88
CA LYS A 210 -19.99 -7.25 23.67
C LYS A 210 -19.79 -6.99 25.16
N ASP A 211 -18.56 -6.87 25.61
CA ASP A 211 -18.20 -6.71 27.02
C ASP A 211 -17.78 -5.25 27.33
N LEU A 212 -17.82 -4.38 26.32
CA LEU A 212 -17.65 -2.92 26.40
C LEU A 212 -19.00 -2.19 26.31
#